data_19fcd71ec848377a8f2a6b909a03a134
#
_entry.id   19fcd71ec848377a8f2a6b909a03a134
#
_cell.length_a   1.000
_cell.length_b   1.000
_cell.length_c   1.000
_cell.angle_alpha   90.00
_cell.angle_beta   90.00
_cell.angle_gamma   90.00
#
_symmetry.space_group_name_H-M   'P 1'
#
loop_
_entity.id
_entity.type
_entity.pdbx_description
1 polymer ?
#
loop_
_entity_poly.entity_id
_entity_poly.type
_entity_poly.pdbx_seq_one_letter_code
_entity_poly.pdbx_strand_id
1 'polypeptide(L)'
;MIDTRKEIERHLSALRGLNVSGISHAANMLTMQFGSLRQVTNFKGAVKQVGEWALHIQGNWQIERTGEIIATQNALSGTDEEAHRAAEQLDELLVKHGLTIVEDVLANESGGVILSMSEGLRVTITPAGIPDEEDWRFFSPAPDAKHFVIEGGKIDPYSFS
;
A
#
# COMPACT_ATOMS: atom_id res chain seq x y z
N MET A 1 -21.69 -4.49 -15.44
CA MET A 1 -21.45 -4.03 -14.04
C MET A 1 -20.05 -4.43 -13.58
N ILE A 2 -19.36 -3.52 -12.94
CA ILE A 2 -18.02 -3.78 -12.43
C ILE A 2 -18.13 -4.48 -11.07
N ASP A 3 -17.45 -5.63 -10.94
CA ASP A 3 -17.34 -6.32 -9.66
C ASP A 3 -16.09 -5.78 -8.97
N THR A 4 -16.29 -4.87 -8.01
CA THR A 4 -15.19 -4.18 -7.32
C THR A 4 -14.22 -5.16 -6.67
N ARG A 5 -14.72 -6.16 -5.97
CA ARG A 5 -13.87 -7.16 -5.30
C ARG A 5 -13.00 -7.91 -6.30
N LYS A 6 -13.60 -8.40 -7.39
CA LYS A 6 -12.85 -9.16 -8.41
C LYS A 6 -11.78 -8.32 -9.09
N GLU A 7 -12.10 -7.07 -9.41
CA GLU A 7 -11.14 -6.18 -10.06
C GLU A 7 -9.98 -5.85 -9.14
N ILE A 8 -10.23 -5.62 -7.86
CA ILE A 8 -9.16 -5.38 -6.90
C ILE A 8 -8.27 -6.62 -6.81
N GLU A 9 -8.85 -7.78 -6.62
CA GLU A 9 -8.08 -9.03 -6.49
C GLU A 9 -7.28 -9.31 -7.75
N ARG A 10 -7.85 -9.02 -8.92
CA ARG A 10 -7.16 -9.21 -10.20
C ARG A 10 -5.92 -8.32 -10.31
N HIS A 11 -6.06 -7.03 -9.96
CA HIS A 11 -4.92 -6.10 -10.04
C HIS A 11 -3.85 -6.41 -8.98
N LEU A 12 -4.26 -6.61 -7.74
CA LEU A 12 -3.32 -6.80 -6.65
C LEU A 12 -2.74 -8.21 -6.59
N SER A 13 -3.25 -9.14 -7.40
CA SER A 13 -2.66 -10.48 -7.49
C SER A 13 -1.19 -10.44 -7.93
N ALA A 14 -0.77 -9.35 -8.61
CA ALA A 14 0.62 -9.15 -8.99
C ALA A 14 1.55 -9.10 -7.77
N LEU A 15 1.02 -8.80 -6.59
CA LEU A 15 1.81 -8.74 -5.35
C LEU A 15 2.15 -10.10 -4.78
N ARG A 16 1.40 -11.15 -5.13
CA ARG A 16 1.65 -12.50 -4.59
C ARG A 16 3.05 -12.97 -4.92
N GLY A 17 3.76 -13.42 -3.89
CA GLY A 17 5.13 -13.89 -4.04
C GLY A 17 6.18 -12.79 -4.00
N LEU A 18 5.77 -11.52 -3.97
CA LEU A 18 6.72 -10.41 -3.89
C LEU A 18 6.97 -10.03 -2.43
N ASN A 19 8.16 -9.55 -2.16
CA ASN A 19 8.53 -9.06 -0.83
C ASN A 19 8.17 -7.59 -0.70
N VAL A 20 7.92 -7.17 0.55
CA VAL A 20 7.82 -5.74 0.88
C VAL A 20 9.24 -5.19 0.84
N SER A 21 9.51 -4.25 -0.04
CA SER A 21 10.86 -3.72 -0.25
C SER A 21 11.08 -2.32 0.27
N GLY A 22 10.03 -1.63 0.70
CA GLY A 22 10.15 -0.31 1.32
C GLY A 22 8.86 0.12 1.97
N ILE A 23 8.99 0.83 3.09
CA ILE A 23 7.89 1.48 3.80
C ILE A 23 8.30 2.93 4.03
N SER A 24 7.42 3.85 3.71
CA SER A 24 7.65 5.27 3.94
C SER A 24 6.31 5.96 4.17
N HIS A 25 6.31 7.28 4.23
CA HIS A 25 5.09 8.06 4.38
C HIS A 25 5.21 9.40 3.66
N ALA A 26 4.06 9.95 3.31
CA ALA A 26 3.92 11.32 2.83
C ALA A 26 2.78 11.92 3.64
N ALA A 27 3.07 12.87 4.53
CA ALA A 27 2.13 13.32 5.56
C ALA A 27 1.58 12.10 6.32
N ASN A 28 0.27 11.89 6.36
CA ASN A 28 -0.32 10.72 7.02
C ASN A 28 -0.61 9.55 6.05
N MET A 29 -0.14 9.63 4.82
CA MET A 29 -0.30 8.58 3.83
C MET A 29 0.80 7.54 4.00
N LEU A 30 0.42 6.27 4.09
CA LEU A 30 1.38 5.17 4.13
C LEU A 30 1.75 4.79 2.70
N THR A 31 3.05 4.65 2.44
CA THR A 31 3.54 4.20 1.13
C THR A 31 4.31 2.89 1.30
N MET A 32 3.98 1.91 0.45
CA MET A 32 4.63 0.60 0.46
C MET A 32 5.20 0.29 -0.92
N GLN A 33 6.40 -0.25 -0.96
CA GLN A 33 7.03 -0.75 -2.18
C GLN A 33 7.11 -2.27 -2.12
N PHE A 34 6.94 -2.92 -3.27
CA PHE A 34 6.98 -4.38 -3.37
C PHE A 34 7.87 -4.81 -4.52
N GLY A 35 8.59 -5.91 -4.34
CA GLY A 35 9.43 -6.48 -5.37
C GLY A 35 10.82 -5.85 -5.41
N SER A 36 11.59 -6.19 -6.45
CA SER A 36 12.98 -5.73 -6.58
C SER A 36 13.06 -4.21 -6.69
N LEU A 37 13.97 -3.61 -5.93
CA LEU A 37 14.19 -2.17 -5.98
C LEU A 37 15.02 -1.80 -7.21
N ARG A 38 14.70 -0.65 -7.80
CA ARG A 38 15.49 -0.05 -8.87
C ARG A 38 15.60 1.44 -8.64
N GLN A 39 16.64 2.05 -9.18
CA GLN A 39 16.83 3.49 -9.08
C GLN A 39 16.08 4.19 -10.21
N VAL A 40 15.39 5.27 -9.86
CA VAL A 40 14.78 6.17 -10.82
C VAL A 40 15.26 7.59 -10.50
N THR A 41 15.44 8.42 -11.53
CA THR A 41 15.82 9.80 -11.36
C THR A 41 14.63 10.66 -11.78
N ASN A 42 14.18 11.55 -10.88
CA ASN A 42 13.07 12.44 -11.22
C ASN A 42 13.59 13.62 -12.07
N PHE A 43 12.68 14.46 -12.52
CA PHE A 43 13.02 15.59 -13.39
C PHE A 43 13.90 16.65 -12.69
N LYS A 44 13.98 16.61 -11.36
CA LYS A 44 14.84 17.49 -10.56
C LYS A 44 16.23 16.89 -10.34
N GLY A 45 16.51 15.72 -10.89
CA GLY A 45 17.77 15.04 -10.72
C GLY A 45 17.91 14.25 -9.41
N ALA A 46 16.88 14.20 -8.58
CA ALA A 46 16.92 13.42 -7.35
C ALA A 46 16.78 11.93 -7.65
N VAL A 47 17.64 11.11 -7.05
CA VAL A 47 17.63 9.66 -7.21
C VAL A 47 16.77 9.04 -6.10
N LYS A 48 15.94 8.08 -6.49
CA LYS A 48 15.00 7.43 -5.60
C LYS A 48 14.96 5.94 -5.91
N GLN A 49 14.80 5.11 -4.90
CA GLN A 49 14.61 3.67 -5.11
C GLN A 49 13.13 3.35 -5.06
N VAL A 50 12.67 2.59 -6.05
CA VAL A 50 11.28 2.17 -6.15
C VAL A 50 11.21 0.67 -6.42
N GLY A 51 10.15 0.02 -5.94
CA GLY A 51 9.90 -1.39 -6.21
C GLY A 51 9.26 -1.61 -7.57
N GLU A 52 8.90 -2.86 -7.83
CA GLU A 52 8.15 -3.21 -9.04
C GLU A 52 6.73 -2.67 -8.97
N TRP A 53 6.17 -2.62 -7.76
CA TRP A 53 4.82 -2.11 -7.49
C TRP A 53 4.83 -1.22 -6.26
N ALA A 54 3.92 -0.26 -6.24
CA ALA A 54 3.73 0.65 -5.11
C ALA A 54 2.26 0.68 -4.70
N LEU A 55 2.04 0.82 -3.40
CA LEU A 55 0.72 0.95 -2.81
C LEU A 55 0.74 2.19 -1.92
N HIS A 56 -0.13 3.16 -2.22
CA HIS A 56 -0.27 4.39 -1.42
C HIS A 56 -1.63 4.33 -0.73
N ILE A 57 -1.64 4.42 0.59
CA ILE A 57 -2.84 4.24 1.39
C ILE A 57 -3.14 5.52 2.15
N GLN A 58 -4.23 6.20 1.78
CA GLN A 58 -4.68 7.42 2.45
C GLN A 58 -5.79 7.16 3.44
N GLY A 59 -6.53 6.06 3.27
CA GLY A 59 -7.60 5.68 4.18
C GLY A 59 -7.09 5.00 5.44
N ASN A 60 -7.98 4.34 6.14
CA ASN A 60 -7.65 3.63 7.37
C ASN A 60 -6.93 2.33 7.06
N TRP A 61 -5.88 2.07 7.81
CA TRP A 61 -5.15 0.81 7.70
C TRP A 61 -4.71 0.34 9.09
N GLN A 62 -4.49 -0.96 9.19
CA GLN A 62 -3.85 -1.54 10.36
C GLN A 62 -2.93 -2.67 9.96
N ILE A 63 -1.88 -2.86 10.71
CA ILE A 63 -0.93 -3.97 10.54
C ILE A 63 -1.03 -4.84 11.77
N GLU A 64 -1.21 -6.15 11.56
CA GLU A 64 -1.32 -7.14 12.62
C GLU A 64 -0.25 -8.20 12.45
N ARG A 65 0.16 -8.80 13.57
CA ARG A 65 0.96 -10.01 13.58
C ARG A 65 0.26 -11.03 14.46
N THR A 66 -0.14 -12.16 13.84
CA THR A 66 -0.78 -13.27 14.54
C THR A 66 -1.98 -12.79 15.39
N GLY A 67 -2.80 -11.91 14.81
CA GLY A 67 -4.00 -11.38 15.44
C GLY A 67 -3.77 -10.19 16.38
N GLU A 68 -2.53 -9.79 16.62
CA GLU A 68 -2.22 -8.64 17.47
C GLU A 68 -1.94 -7.41 16.61
N ILE A 69 -2.65 -6.30 16.89
CA ILE A 69 -2.47 -5.06 16.15
C ILE A 69 -1.13 -4.44 16.56
N ILE A 70 -0.24 -4.21 15.58
CA ILE A 70 1.08 -3.61 15.81
C ILE A 70 1.06 -2.12 15.52
N ALA A 71 0.30 -1.71 14.51
CA ALA A 71 0.24 -0.30 14.11
C ALA A 71 -1.07 -0.01 13.39
N THR A 72 -1.51 1.24 13.47
CA THR A 72 -2.68 1.73 12.75
C THR A 72 -2.33 3.07 12.11
N GLN A 73 -3.25 3.60 11.32
CA GLN A 73 -3.09 4.91 10.69
C GLN A 73 -2.77 6.01 11.69
N ASN A 74 -3.22 5.89 12.92
CA ASN A 74 -2.94 6.88 13.97
C ASN A 74 -1.44 7.10 14.18
N ALA A 75 -0.61 6.11 13.89
CA ALA A 75 0.83 6.24 14.02
C ALA A 75 1.42 7.32 13.11
N LEU A 76 0.74 7.64 12.00
CA LEU A 76 1.18 8.67 11.05
C LEU A 76 0.42 9.99 11.21
N SER A 77 -0.47 10.09 12.20
CA SER A 77 -1.34 11.27 12.37
C SER A 77 -0.77 12.35 13.31
N GLY A 78 0.38 12.11 13.91
CA GLY A 78 1.03 13.06 14.79
C GLY A 78 1.88 14.08 14.04
N THR A 79 2.94 14.56 14.69
CA THR A 79 3.90 15.45 14.04
C THR A 79 4.64 14.71 12.92
N ASP A 80 5.28 15.46 12.00
CA ASP A 80 6.10 14.86 10.94
C ASP A 80 7.19 13.96 11.54
N GLU A 81 7.80 14.40 12.63
CA GLU A 81 8.85 13.63 13.30
C GLU A 81 8.32 12.32 13.85
N GLU A 82 7.14 12.36 14.48
CA GLU A 82 6.49 11.15 14.99
C GLU A 82 6.08 10.20 13.88
N ALA A 83 5.53 10.75 12.80
CA ALA A 83 5.14 9.95 11.63
C ALA A 83 6.36 9.31 10.96
N HIS A 84 7.45 10.07 10.84
CA HIS A 84 8.70 9.56 10.26
C HIS A 84 9.26 8.41 11.10
N ARG A 85 9.26 8.55 12.42
CA ARG A 85 9.72 7.51 13.33
C ARG A 85 8.85 6.25 13.23
N ALA A 86 7.55 6.43 13.14
CA ALA A 86 6.62 5.30 12.99
C ALA A 86 6.87 4.57 11.67
N ALA A 87 7.06 5.30 10.57
CA ALA A 87 7.35 4.70 9.27
C ALA A 87 8.69 3.95 9.30
N GLU A 88 9.70 4.50 9.96
CA GLU A 88 10.99 3.82 10.12
C GLU A 88 10.85 2.50 10.90
N GLN A 89 10.04 2.49 11.94
CA GLN A 89 9.79 1.28 12.74
C GLN A 89 9.10 0.21 11.90
N LEU A 90 8.14 0.62 11.04
CA LEU A 90 7.48 -0.31 10.15
C LEU A 90 8.44 -0.85 9.08
N ASP A 91 9.28 0.00 8.54
CA ASP A 91 10.30 -0.40 7.58
C ASP A 91 11.27 -1.39 8.21
N GLU A 92 11.69 -1.14 9.45
CA GLU A 92 12.53 -2.05 10.20
C GLU A 92 11.88 -3.42 10.34
N LEU A 93 10.61 -3.44 10.72
CA LEU A 93 9.87 -4.68 10.96
C LEU A 93 9.59 -5.45 9.67
N LEU A 94 9.17 -4.76 8.61
CA LEU A 94 8.66 -5.41 7.39
C LEU A 94 9.72 -5.60 6.31
N VAL A 95 10.79 -4.83 6.36
CA VAL A 95 11.80 -4.82 5.29
C VAL A 95 13.17 -5.26 5.80
N LYS A 96 13.69 -4.58 6.83
CA LYS A 96 15.07 -4.78 7.26
C LYS A 96 15.30 -6.02 8.13
N HIS A 97 14.25 -6.45 8.83
CA HIS A 97 14.37 -7.58 9.77
C HIS A 97 14.32 -8.95 9.07
N GLY A 98 14.08 -8.99 7.77
CA GLY A 98 13.99 -10.23 7.00
C GLY A 98 13.05 -10.04 5.81
N LEU A 99 12.82 -11.11 5.06
CA LEU A 99 11.91 -11.06 3.93
C LEU A 99 10.47 -11.22 4.39
N THR A 100 9.65 -10.21 4.12
CA THR A 100 8.20 -10.30 4.29
C THR A 100 7.58 -10.46 2.91
N ILE A 101 6.97 -11.61 2.66
CA ILE A 101 6.45 -11.99 1.34
C ILE A 101 4.93 -11.94 1.38
N VAL A 102 4.33 -11.36 0.35
CA VAL A 102 2.87 -11.36 0.20
C VAL A 102 2.43 -12.76 -0.21
N GLU A 103 1.55 -13.37 0.60
CA GLU A 103 1.08 -14.74 0.38
C GLU A 103 -0.30 -14.77 -0.25
N ASP A 104 -1.17 -13.83 0.13
CA ASP A 104 -2.52 -13.80 -0.39
C ASP A 104 -3.09 -12.39 -0.37
N VAL A 105 -4.09 -12.17 -1.23
CA VAL A 105 -4.80 -10.90 -1.36
C VAL A 105 -6.29 -11.19 -1.35
N LEU A 106 -7.00 -10.57 -0.41
CA LEU A 106 -8.46 -10.64 -0.35
C LEU A 106 -9.04 -9.24 -0.39
N ALA A 107 -10.10 -9.06 -1.15
CA ALA A 107 -10.76 -7.77 -1.26
C ALA A 107 -12.25 -7.90 -0.93
N ASN A 108 -12.94 -6.77 -0.75
CA ASN A 108 -14.39 -6.76 -0.56
C ASN A 108 -15.04 -5.73 -1.49
N GLU A 109 -16.36 -5.72 -1.51
CA GLU A 109 -17.12 -4.84 -2.41
C GLU A 109 -17.09 -3.37 -2.00
N SER A 110 -16.65 -3.09 -0.78
CA SER A 110 -16.52 -1.71 -0.27
C SER A 110 -15.15 -1.11 -0.57
N GLY A 111 -14.32 -1.79 -1.35
CA GLY A 111 -12.98 -1.30 -1.71
C GLY A 111 -11.91 -1.65 -0.71
N GLY A 112 -12.20 -2.47 0.30
CA GLY A 112 -11.22 -2.89 1.29
C GLY A 112 -10.34 -4.03 0.82
N VAL A 113 -9.16 -4.14 1.42
CA VAL A 113 -8.17 -5.16 1.05
C VAL A 113 -7.50 -5.72 2.29
N ILE A 114 -7.26 -7.02 2.29
CA ILE A 114 -6.41 -7.68 3.28
C ILE A 114 -5.25 -8.31 2.54
N LEU A 115 -4.03 -7.89 2.88
CA LEU A 115 -2.81 -8.51 2.40
C LEU A 115 -2.30 -9.43 3.50
N SER A 116 -2.32 -10.73 3.24
CA SER A 116 -1.74 -11.71 4.16
C SER A 116 -0.30 -11.95 3.75
N MET A 117 0.60 -11.85 4.71
CA MET A 117 2.03 -11.92 4.45
C MET A 117 2.70 -12.97 5.34
N SER A 118 3.94 -13.31 5.02
CA SER A 118 4.71 -14.27 5.80
C SER A 118 4.84 -13.82 7.27
N GLU A 119 5.20 -14.72 8.15
CA GLU A 119 5.40 -14.49 9.58
C GLU A 119 4.13 -14.05 10.32
N GLY A 120 2.95 -14.40 9.80
CA GLY A 120 1.68 -14.04 10.41
C GLY A 120 1.33 -12.56 10.29
N LEU A 121 2.03 -11.82 9.45
CA LEU A 121 1.77 -10.40 9.23
C LEU A 121 0.60 -10.21 8.29
N ARG A 122 -0.19 -9.17 8.56
CA ARG A 122 -1.37 -8.84 7.76
C ARG A 122 -1.55 -7.33 7.73
N VAL A 123 -1.81 -6.79 6.53
CA VAL A 123 -2.20 -5.40 6.36
C VAL A 123 -3.66 -5.38 5.95
N THR A 124 -4.47 -4.66 6.72
CA THR A 124 -5.90 -4.49 6.42
C THR A 124 -6.14 -3.03 6.05
N ILE A 125 -6.71 -2.80 4.87
CA ILE A 125 -7.05 -1.47 4.38
C ILE A 125 -8.56 -1.34 4.39
N THR A 126 -9.08 -0.33 5.10
CA THR A 126 -10.51 -0.06 5.19
C THR A 126 -10.77 1.34 4.64
N PRO A 127 -11.39 1.45 3.45
CA PRO A 127 -11.72 2.76 2.90
C PRO A 127 -12.63 3.55 3.83
N ALA A 128 -12.41 4.86 3.91
CA ALA A 128 -13.33 5.75 4.62
C ALA A 128 -14.64 5.88 3.87
N GLY A 129 -14.62 5.65 2.56
CA GLY A 129 -15.83 5.67 1.75
C GLY A 129 -16.40 7.06 1.52
N ILE A 130 -15.61 8.10 1.70
CA ILE A 130 -16.04 9.48 1.51
C ILE A 130 -16.00 9.79 0.02
N PRO A 131 -17.16 10.16 -0.59
CA PRO A 131 -17.19 10.46 -2.02
C PRO A 131 -16.13 11.50 -2.43
N ASP A 132 -15.52 11.27 -3.58
CA ASP A 132 -14.50 12.13 -4.18
C ASP A 132 -13.17 12.19 -3.39
N GLU A 133 -13.00 11.34 -2.39
CA GLU A 133 -11.73 11.23 -1.66
C GLU A 133 -11.06 9.89 -1.97
N GLU A 134 -9.78 9.95 -2.33
CA GLU A 134 -9.00 8.75 -2.63
C GLU A 134 -8.75 7.97 -1.34
N ASP A 135 -9.03 6.66 -1.38
CA ASP A 135 -8.75 5.76 -0.26
C ASP A 135 -7.37 5.12 -0.39
N TRP A 136 -7.05 4.60 -1.59
CA TRP A 136 -5.74 4.03 -1.87
C TRP A 136 -5.55 3.91 -3.38
N ARG A 137 -4.27 3.75 -3.79
CA ARG A 137 -3.94 3.50 -5.19
C ARG A 137 -2.80 2.50 -5.31
N PHE A 138 -2.83 1.76 -6.39
CA PHE A 138 -1.86 0.72 -6.71
C PHE A 138 -1.32 0.95 -8.11
N PHE A 139 0.00 0.94 -8.26
CA PHE A 139 0.62 1.25 -9.55
C PHE A 139 2.05 0.73 -9.63
N SER A 140 2.52 0.55 -10.87
CA SER A 140 3.95 0.34 -11.13
C SER A 140 4.60 1.73 -11.20
N PRO A 141 5.72 1.97 -10.49
CA PRO A 141 6.38 3.29 -10.50
C PRO A 141 7.13 3.57 -11.81
N ALA A 142 6.44 3.51 -12.94
CA ALA A 142 6.95 3.84 -14.25
C ALA A 142 6.23 5.10 -14.75
N PRO A 143 6.89 5.98 -15.55
CA PRO A 143 6.30 7.26 -15.96
C PRO A 143 4.95 7.13 -16.66
N ASP A 144 4.75 6.07 -17.44
CA ASP A 144 3.54 5.90 -18.23
C ASP A 144 2.57 4.87 -17.65
N ALA A 145 2.84 4.40 -16.42
CA ALA A 145 2.01 3.37 -15.81
C ALA A 145 0.65 3.94 -15.39
N LYS A 146 -0.39 3.14 -15.62
CA LYS A 146 -1.73 3.48 -15.14
C LYS A 146 -1.84 3.20 -13.65
N HIS A 147 -2.57 4.04 -12.96
CA HIS A 147 -2.83 3.86 -11.54
C HIS A 147 -4.22 3.27 -11.34
N PHE A 148 -4.29 2.21 -10.56
CA PHE A 148 -5.55 1.63 -10.11
C PHE A 148 -5.94 2.32 -8.82
N VAL A 149 -7.05 3.07 -8.81
CA VAL A 149 -7.41 3.96 -7.71
C VAL A 149 -8.76 3.57 -7.13
N ILE A 150 -8.84 3.49 -5.81
CA ILE A 150 -10.10 3.36 -5.07
C ILE A 150 -10.41 4.71 -4.45
N GLU A 151 -11.55 5.27 -4.80
CA GLU A 151 -12.02 6.57 -4.37
C GLU A 151 -13.45 6.44 -3.87
N GLY A 152 -13.71 6.88 -2.64
CA GLY A 152 -15.03 6.73 -2.03
C GLY A 152 -15.46 5.27 -1.93
N GLY A 153 -14.53 4.35 -1.73
CA GLY A 153 -14.80 2.92 -1.65
C GLY A 153 -15.11 2.26 -2.99
N LYS A 154 -14.92 2.97 -4.11
CA LYS A 154 -15.23 2.48 -5.45
C LYS A 154 -14.03 2.65 -6.39
N ILE A 155 -14.02 1.86 -7.45
CA ILE A 155 -12.98 1.98 -8.46
C ILE A 155 -13.20 3.28 -9.25
N ASP A 156 -12.15 4.12 -9.29
CA ASP A 156 -12.16 5.33 -10.11
C ASP A 156 -12.21 4.89 -11.59
N PRO A 157 -13.16 5.40 -12.38
CA PRO A 157 -13.29 5.04 -13.79
C PRO A 157 -12.02 5.25 -14.62
N TYR A 158 -11.19 6.22 -14.27
CA TYR A 158 -9.93 6.48 -14.98
C TYR A 158 -8.92 5.36 -14.81
N SER A 159 -9.14 4.44 -13.85
CA SER A 159 -8.28 3.27 -13.65
C SER A 159 -8.25 2.35 -14.87
N PHE A 160 -9.27 2.43 -15.72
CA PHE A 160 -9.40 1.57 -16.89
C PHE A 160 -9.06 2.26 -18.22
N SER A 161 -8.75 3.54 -18.18
CA SER A 161 -8.50 4.33 -19.38
C SER A 161 -7.05 4.31 -19.86
#